data_82d8539eb48b6f557e34ef1afddebc6d
#
_entry.id   82d8539eb48b6f557e34ef1afddebc6d
#
_cell.length_a   1.000
_cell.length_b   1.000
_cell.length_c   1.000
_cell.angle_alpha   90.00
_cell.angle_beta   90.00
_cell.angle_gamma   90.00
#
_symmetry.space_group_name_H-M   'P 1'
#
loop_
_entity.id
_entity.type
_entity.pdbx_description
1 polymer ?
#
loop_
_entity_poly.entity_id
_entity_poly.type
_entity_poly.pdbx_seq_one_letter_code
_entity_poly.pdbx_strand_id
1 'polypeptide(L)' 'MKSIIKIYDMNKSSDAMNIQGAIASNEGVIACEVSLDKKEIQLIYNESFVTIDKIIESIEILGYMVVS' A
#
# COMPACT_ATOMS: atom_id res chain seq x y z
N MET A 1 -10.47 5.85 7.73
CA MET A 1 -10.71 5.72 6.28
C MET A 1 -10.19 4.39 5.78
N LYS A 2 -10.96 3.73 4.97
CA LYS A 2 -10.58 2.45 4.37
C LYS A 2 -10.44 2.61 2.87
N SER A 3 -9.37 2.07 2.30
CA SER A 3 -9.12 2.13 0.86
C SER A 3 -8.54 0.82 0.37
N ILE A 4 -8.72 0.55 -0.92
CA ILE A 4 -8.14 -0.60 -1.59
C ILE A 4 -7.25 -0.07 -2.71
N ILE A 5 -5.99 -0.48 -2.72
CA ILE A 5 -5.02 -0.07 -3.74
C ILE A 5 -4.64 -1.30 -4.55
N LYS A 6 -4.72 -1.21 -5.86
CA LYS A 6 -4.29 -2.28 -6.76
C LYS A 6 -2.91 -1.98 -7.32
N ILE A 7 -2.04 -3.00 -7.31
CA ILE A 7 -0.66 -2.88 -7.75
C ILE A 7 -0.40 -3.90 -8.85
N TYR A 8 -0.04 -3.41 -10.03
CA TYR A 8 0.11 -4.23 -11.23
C TYR A 8 1.17 -5.32 -11.10
N ASP A 9 2.34 -4.95 -10.58
CA ASP A 9 3.52 -5.80 -10.57
C ASP A 9 3.91 -6.37 -9.20
N MET A 10 2.92 -6.53 -8.32
CA MET A 10 3.12 -7.22 -7.05
C MET A 10 2.89 -8.71 -7.27
N ASN A 11 3.95 -9.49 -7.48
CA ASN A 11 3.84 -10.87 -7.95
C ASN A 11 4.33 -11.94 -6.96
N LYS A 12 5.15 -11.58 -5.99
CA LYS A 12 5.72 -12.54 -5.05
C LYS A 12 5.71 -12.00 -3.63
N SER A 13 5.93 -12.90 -2.66
CA SER A 13 5.84 -12.54 -1.25
C SER A 13 6.85 -11.46 -0.85
N SER A 14 8.03 -11.42 -1.47
CA SER A 14 8.99 -10.36 -1.19
C SER A 14 8.47 -8.99 -1.63
N ASP A 15 7.72 -8.93 -2.72
CA ASP A 15 7.08 -7.68 -3.15
C ASP A 15 6.06 -7.22 -2.11
N ALA A 16 5.23 -8.16 -1.64
CA ALA A 16 4.23 -7.87 -0.62
C ALA A 16 4.87 -7.33 0.66
N MET A 17 5.96 -7.93 1.10
CA MET A 17 6.66 -7.51 2.31
C MET A 17 7.26 -6.12 2.15
N ASN A 18 7.86 -5.84 1.00
CA ASN A 18 8.46 -4.53 0.73
C ASN A 18 7.40 -3.44 0.71
N ILE A 19 6.28 -3.70 0.06
CA ILE A 19 5.19 -2.74 -0.04
C ILE A 19 4.54 -2.51 1.31
N GLN A 20 4.28 -3.59 2.04
CA GLN A 20 3.69 -3.50 3.38
C GLN A 20 4.58 -2.69 4.32
N GLY A 21 5.88 -2.92 4.28
CA GLY A 21 6.83 -2.16 5.09
C GLY A 21 6.83 -0.67 4.75
N ALA A 22 6.78 -0.35 3.46
CA ALA A 22 6.76 1.04 3.02
C ALA A 22 5.47 1.75 3.46
N ILE A 23 4.34 1.08 3.35
CA ILE A 23 3.06 1.64 3.78
C ILE A 23 3.03 1.83 5.30
N ALA A 24 3.46 0.82 6.03
CA ALA A 24 3.44 0.85 7.49
C ALA A 24 4.37 1.93 8.07
N SER A 25 5.35 2.38 7.30
CA SER A 25 6.25 3.44 7.75
C SER A 25 5.58 4.82 7.74
N ASN A 26 4.44 4.97 7.10
CA ASN A 26 3.70 6.24 7.10
C ASN A 26 2.95 6.41 8.41
N GLU A 27 3.12 7.56 9.05
CA GLU A 27 2.35 7.90 10.23
C GLU A 27 0.88 8.00 9.85
N GLY A 28 0.01 7.45 10.67
CA GLY A 28 -1.42 7.46 10.42
C GLY A 28 -1.98 6.19 9.82
N VAL A 29 -1.14 5.27 9.36
CA VAL A 29 -1.58 3.95 8.90
C VAL A 29 -1.90 3.08 10.10
N ILE A 30 -3.13 2.57 10.14
CA ILE A 30 -3.62 1.76 11.26
C ILE A 30 -3.46 0.28 10.97
N ALA A 31 -3.83 -0.15 9.76
CA ALA A 31 -3.76 -1.54 9.34
C ALA A 31 -3.52 -1.63 7.84
N CYS A 32 -2.82 -2.67 7.43
CA CYS A 32 -2.48 -2.90 6.03
C CYS A 32 -2.48 -4.40 5.80
N GLU A 33 -3.33 -4.87 4.89
CA GLU A 33 -3.42 -6.28 4.53
C GLU A 33 -3.17 -6.44 3.04
N VAL A 34 -2.20 -7.28 2.68
CA VAL A 34 -1.80 -7.49 1.30
C VAL A 34 -2.36 -8.82 0.79
N SER A 35 -2.95 -8.79 -0.41
CA SER A 35 -3.42 -9.98 -1.10
C SER A 35 -2.65 -10.12 -2.43
N LEU A 36 -1.78 -11.14 -2.51
CA LEU A 36 -1.03 -11.42 -3.74
C LEU A 36 -1.94 -11.91 -4.84
N ASP A 37 -2.91 -12.75 -4.51
CA ASP A 37 -3.83 -13.31 -5.50
C ASP A 37 -4.60 -12.22 -6.25
N LYS A 38 -5.04 -11.22 -5.53
CA LYS A 38 -5.83 -10.12 -6.09
C LYS A 38 -4.96 -8.94 -6.50
N LYS A 39 -3.67 -8.98 -6.17
CA LYS A 39 -2.73 -7.88 -6.40
C LYS A 39 -3.23 -6.57 -5.82
N GLU A 40 -3.76 -6.64 -4.60
CA GLU A 40 -4.32 -5.46 -3.95
C GLU A 40 -3.95 -5.39 -2.48
N ILE A 41 -4.09 -4.19 -1.93
CA ILE A 41 -3.85 -3.92 -0.53
C ILE A 41 -5.10 -3.30 0.05
N GLN A 42 -5.57 -3.87 1.16
CA GLN A 42 -6.64 -3.26 1.95
C GLN A 42 -5.99 -2.44 3.05
N LEU A 43 -6.40 -1.21 3.15
CA LEU A 43 -5.72 -0.22 3.97
C LEU A 43 -6.71 0.50 4.86
N ILE A 44 -6.35 0.61 6.15
CA ILE A 44 -7.09 1.44 7.10
C ILE A 44 -6.12 2.49 7.61
N TYR A 45 -6.50 3.76 7.51
CA TYR A 45 -5.62 4.87 7.89
C TYR A 45 -6.41 6.05 8.42
N ASN A 46 -5.73 6.88 9.19
CA ASN A 46 -6.30 8.12 9.71
C ASN A 46 -6.00 9.26 8.73
N GLU A 47 -7.04 9.71 8.03
CA GLU A 47 -6.88 10.74 7.01
C GLU A 47 -6.47 12.11 7.55
N SER A 48 -6.51 12.29 8.87
CA SER A 48 -5.98 13.49 9.50
C SER A 48 -4.45 13.52 9.54
N PHE A 49 -3.81 12.35 9.41
CA PHE A 49 -2.35 12.24 9.49
C PHE A 49 -1.68 11.88 8.17
N VAL A 50 -2.41 11.22 7.27
CA VAL A 50 -1.83 10.78 6.00
C VAL A 50 -2.90 10.78 4.90
N THR A 51 -2.51 11.11 3.68
CA THR A 51 -3.39 11.06 2.52
C THR A 51 -3.13 9.77 1.73
N ILE A 52 -4.14 9.35 0.97
CA ILE A 52 -3.98 8.19 0.09
C ILE A 52 -2.88 8.44 -0.96
N ASP A 53 -2.75 9.67 -1.43
CA ASP A 53 -1.72 10.04 -2.40
C ASP A 53 -0.32 9.83 -1.82
N LYS A 54 -0.12 10.15 -0.55
CA LYS A 54 1.16 9.95 0.13
C LYS A 54 1.50 8.48 0.24
N ILE A 55 0.50 7.66 0.54
CA ILE A 55 0.67 6.21 0.63
C ILE A 55 1.03 5.62 -0.73
N ILE A 56 0.33 6.05 -1.77
CA ILE A 56 0.61 5.62 -3.16
C ILE A 56 2.02 6.01 -3.55
N GLU A 57 2.45 7.23 -3.22
CA GLU A 57 3.81 7.68 -3.49
C GLU A 57 4.85 6.77 -2.84
N SER A 58 4.61 6.32 -1.60
CA SER A 58 5.51 5.41 -0.90
C SER A 58 5.70 4.10 -1.66
N ILE A 59 4.65 3.62 -2.33
CA ILE A 59 4.69 2.41 -3.13
C ILE A 59 5.46 2.67 -4.44
N GLU A 60 5.17 3.79 -5.08
CA GLU A 60 5.79 4.13 -6.37
C GLU A 60 7.28 4.39 -6.24
N ILE A 61 7.73 4.93 -5.13
CA ILE A 61 9.16 5.14 -4.86
C ILE A 61 9.93 3.82 -4.90
N LEU A 62 9.30 2.72 -4.51
CA LEU A 62 9.91 1.39 -4.58
C LEU A 62 10.00 0.85 -6.01
N GLY A 63 9.38 1.51 -6.96
CA GLY A 63 9.37 1.09 -8.35
C GLY A 63 8.16 0.30 -8.79
N TYR A 64 7.15 0.17 -7.93
CA TYR A 64 5.92 -0.55 -8.29
C TYR A 64 4.91 0.37 -8.97
N MET A 65 4.09 -0.22 -9.84
CA MET A 65 3.05 0.50 -10.57
C MET A 65 1.70 0.33 -9.88
N VAL A 66 1.14 1.42 -9.42
CA VAL A 66 -0.20 1.45 -8.83
C VAL A 66 -1.22 1.63 -9.94
N VAL A 67 -2.23 0.76 -9.98
CA VAL A 67 -3.25 0.75 -11.03
C VAL A 67 -4.44 1.63 -10.66
N SER A 68 -4.81 1.63 -9.38
CA SER A 68 -5.95 2.42 -8.92
C SER A 68 -5.86 2.69 -7.43
#